data_d8bccfd9f8503316a9bd45d3e6ac90f2
#
_entry.id   d8bccfd9f8503316a9bd45d3e6ac90f2
#
_cell.length_a   1.000
_cell.length_b   1.000
_cell.length_c   1.000
_cell.angle_alpha   90.00
_cell.angle_beta   90.00
_cell.angle_gamma   90.00
#
_symmetry.space_group_name_H-M   'P 1'
#
loop_
_entity.id
_entity.type
_entity.pdbx_description
1 polymer ?
#
loop_
_entity_poly.entity_id
_entity_poly.type
_entity_poly.pdbx_seq_one_letter_code
_entity_poly.pdbx_strand_id
1 'polypeptide(L)'
;MSCFESSKFLKNPQTMNQAVLIKACQELGWKYEIRQDEVIILNANQKEDLKGEYLLKVKGDVVSYNNYYMKNAKEFVTELQETFFKLNVVYAKETILKEFEAVGFTFKRDFDFVPTKEEVERFYMVGYSKIENEEENKTEIQFTILNDGTVITDSNYIPEDIHKLADEAMLKMDEAFGNKRREGIEIKRKEVPIKYQGKTYCSANGQLKSTIKIS
;
A
#
# COMPACT_ATOMS: atom_id res chain seq x y z
N MET A 1 30.42 19.44 14.38
CA MET A 1 28.97 19.29 14.65
C MET A 1 28.30 18.90 13.36
N SER A 2 27.52 17.82 13.37
CA SER A 2 26.77 17.40 12.19
C SER A 2 25.62 18.38 11.95
N CYS A 3 25.59 19.03 10.78
CA CYS A 3 24.59 20.02 10.40
C CYS A 3 23.39 19.41 9.67
N PHE A 4 23.14 18.13 9.89
CA PHE A 4 22.04 17.41 9.28
C PHE A 4 20.89 17.25 10.27
N GLU A 5 19.70 17.54 9.80
CA GLU A 5 18.45 17.23 10.50
C GLU A 5 17.85 15.94 9.92
N SER A 6 17.05 15.26 10.70
CA SER A 6 16.36 14.06 10.27
C SER A 6 14.87 14.18 10.60
N SER A 7 14.05 13.65 9.70
CA SER A 7 12.60 13.54 9.89
C SER A 7 12.07 12.23 9.33
N LYS A 8 10.82 11.90 9.67
CA LYS A 8 10.14 10.76 9.04
C LYS A 8 9.83 11.10 7.58
N PHE A 9 10.23 10.20 6.68
CA PHE A 9 9.88 10.25 5.27
C PHE A 9 8.53 9.55 5.03
N LEU A 10 8.27 8.44 5.73
CA LEU A 10 7.03 7.66 5.63
C LEU A 10 6.35 7.55 6.99
N LYS A 11 5.02 7.58 7.00
CA LYS A 11 4.21 7.21 8.17
C LYS A 11 4.21 5.70 8.39
N ASN A 12 4.07 4.95 7.29
CA ASN A 12 4.12 3.49 7.28
C ASN A 12 5.44 3.03 6.64
N PRO A 13 6.40 2.48 7.42
CA PRO A 13 7.68 2.00 6.88
C PRO A 13 7.54 0.89 5.83
N GLN A 14 6.44 0.13 5.87
CA GLN A 14 6.19 -0.97 4.94
C GLN A 14 5.90 -0.50 3.51
N THR A 15 5.53 0.78 3.31
CA THR A 15 5.32 1.36 1.98
C THR A 15 6.61 1.80 1.31
N MET A 16 7.77 1.66 1.97
CA MET A 16 9.05 1.98 1.35
C MET A 16 9.41 1.00 0.24
N ASN A 17 9.47 1.53 -0.96
CA ASN A 17 9.97 0.82 -2.14
C ASN A 17 11.12 1.63 -2.74
N GLN A 18 12.35 1.09 -2.64
CA GLN A 18 13.55 1.77 -3.13
C GLN A 18 13.50 2.00 -4.65
N ALA A 19 12.92 1.07 -5.42
CA ALA A 19 12.80 1.24 -6.88
C ALA A 19 11.86 2.40 -7.23
N VAL A 20 10.76 2.56 -6.49
CA VAL A 20 9.83 3.69 -6.64
C VAL A 20 10.50 5.00 -6.22
N LEU A 21 11.30 5.00 -5.15
CA LEU A 21 12.05 6.18 -4.72
C LEU A 21 13.08 6.63 -5.78
N ILE A 22 13.79 5.67 -6.37
CA ILE A 22 14.73 5.94 -7.48
C ILE A 22 13.96 6.54 -8.67
N LYS A 23 12.80 5.98 -9.01
CA LYS A 23 11.95 6.50 -10.09
C LYS A 23 11.48 7.93 -9.79
N ALA A 24 11.14 8.24 -8.53
CA ALA A 24 10.80 9.61 -8.12
C ALA A 24 11.97 10.57 -8.33
N CYS A 25 13.19 10.20 -7.97
CA CYS A 25 14.39 11.01 -8.26
C CYS A 25 14.59 11.22 -9.76
N GLN A 26 14.33 10.19 -10.57
CA GLN A 26 14.45 10.28 -12.04
C GLN A 26 13.39 11.21 -12.65
N GLU A 27 12.13 11.14 -12.21
CA GLU A 27 11.07 12.04 -12.67
C GLU A 27 11.35 13.50 -12.32
N LEU A 28 11.92 13.74 -11.14
CA LEU A 28 12.34 15.07 -10.73
C LEU A 28 13.60 15.56 -11.44
N GLY A 29 14.30 14.68 -12.17
CA GLY A 29 15.55 14.98 -12.82
C GLY A 29 16.71 15.25 -11.85
N TRP A 30 16.62 14.70 -10.63
CA TRP A 30 17.61 14.90 -9.59
C TRP A 30 18.78 13.95 -9.72
N LYS A 31 19.98 14.41 -9.32
CA LYS A 31 21.17 13.57 -9.25
C LYS A 31 21.21 12.83 -7.94
N TYR A 32 21.31 11.51 -8.01
CA TYR A 32 21.34 10.63 -6.84
C TYR A 32 22.42 9.55 -6.98
N GLU A 33 22.77 8.96 -5.84
CA GLU A 33 23.59 7.75 -5.71
C GLU A 33 22.87 6.74 -4.83
N ILE A 34 23.13 5.47 -5.06
CA ILE A 34 22.64 4.37 -4.21
C ILE A 34 23.84 3.81 -3.46
N ARG A 35 23.77 3.81 -2.14
CA ARG A 35 24.78 3.20 -1.27
C ARG A 35 24.11 2.21 -0.34
N GLN A 36 24.25 0.91 -0.63
CA GLN A 36 23.60 -0.16 0.11
C GLN A 36 22.06 0.01 0.16
N ASP A 37 21.53 0.35 1.34
CA ASP A 37 20.10 0.57 1.62
C ASP A 37 19.71 2.06 1.67
N GLU A 38 20.59 2.94 1.22
CA GLU A 38 20.40 4.40 1.25
C GLU A 38 20.31 4.96 -0.17
N VAL A 39 19.38 5.90 -0.38
CA VAL A 39 19.34 6.76 -1.58
C VAL A 39 19.81 8.15 -1.20
N ILE A 40 20.88 8.60 -1.82
CA ILE A 40 21.56 9.86 -1.52
C ILE A 40 21.32 10.81 -2.68
N ILE A 41 20.63 11.91 -2.44
CA ILE A 41 20.38 12.95 -3.41
C ILE A 41 21.50 13.99 -3.33
N LEU A 42 22.27 14.07 -4.40
CA LEU A 42 23.42 14.97 -4.50
C LEU A 42 23.02 16.35 -5.00
N ASN A 43 22.07 16.41 -5.91
CA ASN A 43 21.60 17.64 -6.53
C ASN A 43 20.12 17.51 -6.89
N ALA A 44 19.33 18.48 -6.50
CA ALA A 44 17.88 18.59 -6.75
C ALA A 44 17.56 19.81 -7.63
N ASN A 45 18.46 20.14 -8.57
CA ASN A 45 18.33 21.31 -9.46
C ASN A 45 18.21 22.65 -8.72
N GLN A 46 18.72 22.69 -7.49
CA GLN A 46 18.79 23.93 -6.70
C GLN A 46 19.68 24.96 -7.39
N LYS A 47 19.36 26.25 -7.17
CA LYS A 47 20.13 27.38 -7.71
C LYS A 47 21.47 27.61 -6.98
N GLU A 48 21.52 27.20 -5.73
CA GLU A 48 22.70 27.39 -4.87
C GLU A 48 23.58 26.13 -4.91
N ASP A 49 24.89 26.31 -4.90
CA ASP A 49 25.82 25.20 -4.79
C ASP A 49 25.75 24.56 -3.41
N LEU A 50 25.65 23.26 -3.38
CA LEU A 50 25.66 22.49 -2.13
C LEU A 50 27.07 22.46 -1.55
N LYS A 51 27.23 22.98 -0.34
CA LYS A 51 28.51 22.95 0.41
C LYS A 51 28.64 21.70 1.31
N GLY A 52 28.06 20.59 0.94
CA GLY A 52 28.07 19.35 1.71
C GLY A 52 28.16 18.13 0.82
N GLU A 53 28.27 16.96 1.44
CA GLU A 53 28.37 15.70 0.72
C GLU A 53 27.06 15.32 -0.01
N TYR A 54 25.92 15.74 0.55
CA TYR A 54 24.59 15.46 -0.02
C TYR A 54 23.56 16.50 0.42
N LEU A 55 22.49 16.61 -0.36
CA LEU A 55 21.33 17.45 -0.03
C LEU A 55 20.35 16.67 0.86
N LEU A 56 19.93 15.51 0.42
CA LEU A 56 19.04 14.61 1.13
C LEU A 56 19.63 13.20 1.16
N LYS A 57 19.31 12.44 2.21
CA LYS A 57 19.60 11.01 2.30
C LYS A 57 18.39 10.29 2.86
N VAL A 58 17.86 9.32 2.11
CA VAL A 58 16.72 8.50 2.53
C VAL A 58 17.22 7.11 2.87
N LYS A 59 16.90 6.66 4.10
CA LYS A 59 17.18 5.32 4.61
C LYS A 59 15.94 4.76 5.30
N GLY A 60 15.35 3.73 4.73
CA GLY A 60 14.08 3.23 5.22
C GLY A 60 13.04 4.36 5.28
N ASP A 61 12.36 4.53 6.40
CA ASP A 61 11.33 5.54 6.63
C ASP A 61 11.86 6.91 7.11
N VAL A 62 13.17 7.10 7.10
CA VAL A 62 13.82 8.31 7.60
C VAL A 62 14.50 9.06 6.46
N VAL A 63 14.32 10.37 6.43
CA VAL A 63 15.10 11.28 5.59
C VAL A 63 15.98 12.18 6.45
N SER A 64 17.26 12.27 6.08
CA SER A 64 18.21 13.26 6.63
C SER A 64 18.48 14.32 5.58
N TYR A 65 18.52 15.57 5.97
CA TYR A 65 18.69 16.69 5.06
C TYR A 65 19.63 17.75 5.62
N ASN A 66 20.29 18.46 4.68
CA ASN A 66 21.28 19.48 5.00
C ASN A 66 20.63 20.86 5.14
N ASN A 67 20.04 21.12 6.30
CA ASN A 67 19.36 22.38 6.57
C ASN A 67 20.32 23.53 6.97
N TYR A 68 21.57 23.23 7.23
CA TYR A 68 22.57 24.24 7.58
C TYR A 68 23.02 25.05 6.36
N TYR A 69 23.31 24.38 5.25
CA TYR A 69 23.75 25.03 4.02
C TYR A 69 22.60 25.40 3.09
N MET A 70 21.45 24.72 3.24
CA MET A 70 20.26 24.88 2.39
C MET A 70 19.04 25.18 3.26
N LYS A 71 18.66 26.45 3.38
CA LYS A 71 17.52 26.87 4.21
C LYS A 71 16.18 26.27 3.80
N ASN A 72 16.06 25.88 2.52
CA ASN A 72 14.85 25.28 1.92
C ASN A 72 14.98 23.77 1.74
N ALA A 73 15.91 23.09 2.41
CA ALA A 73 16.08 21.64 2.27
C ALA A 73 14.78 20.84 2.55
N LYS A 74 13.93 21.34 3.44
CA LYS A 74 12.62 20.75 3.73
C LYS A 74 11.65 20.79 2.54
N GLU A 75 11.74 21.77 1.66
CA GLU A 75 10.91 21.87 0.46
C GLU A 75 11.25 20.73 -0.50
N PHE A 76 12.53 20.44 -0.68
CA PHE A 76 12.97 19.28 -1.47
C PHE A 76 12.54 17.95 -0.86
N VAL A 77 12.53 17.81 0.48
CA VAL A 77 11.96 16.63 1.14
C VAL A 77 10.50 16.47 0.79
N THR A 78 9.72 17.54 0.85
CA THR A 78 8.28 17.52 0.54
C THR A 78 8.04 17.15 -0.93
N GLU A 79 8.78 17.76 -1.86
CA GLU A 79 8.67 17.49 -3.30
C GLU A 79 9.00 16.03 -3.64
N LEU A 80 10.09 15.50 -3.06
CA LEU A 80 10.43 14.08 -3.21
C LEU A 80 9.35 13.16 -2.64
N GLN A 81 8.82 13.49 -1.47
CA GLN A 81 7.80 12.72 -0.78
C GLN A 81 6.49 12.69 -1.58
N GLU A 82 6.04 13.82 -2.09
CA GLU A 82 4.83 13.91 -2.91
C GLU A 82 4.95 13.13 -4.21
N THR A 83 6.11 13.22 -4.89
CA THR A 83 6.37 12.47 -6.11
C THR A 83 6.45 10.98 -5.84
N PHE A 84 7.16 10.58 -4.78
CA PHE A 84 7.23 9.20 -4.34
C PHE A 84 5.83 8.63 -4.04
N PHE A 85 4.99 9.35 -3.31
CA PHE A 85 3.64 8.88 -2.96
C PHE A 85 2.77 8.67 -4.19
N LYS A 86 2.77 9.60 -5.15
CA LYS A 86 2.04 9.46 -6.40
C LYS A 86 2.45 8.20 -7.16
N LEU A 87 3.76 7.97 -7.28
CA LEU A 87 4.29 6.79 -7.95
C LEU A 87 3.99 5.50 -7.18
N ASN A 88 4.02 5.55 -5.85
CA ASN A 88 3.76 4.40 -5.02
C ASN A 88 2.30 3.93 -5.11
N VAL A 89 1.34 4.86 -5.22
CA VAL A 89 -0.07 4.56 -5.50
C VAL A 89 -0.23 3.84 -6.84
N VAL A 90 0.40 4.36 -7.90
CA VAL A 90 0.36 3.74 -9.24
C VAL A 90 0.98 2.34 -9.20
N TYR A 91 2.16 2.21 -8.58
CA TYR A 91 2.85 0.93 -8.44
C TYR A 91 2.03 -0.09 -7.66
N ALA A 92 1.40 0.32 -6.56
CA ALA A 92 0.53 -0.55 -5.77
C ALA A 92 -0.64 -1.07 -6.60
N LYS A 93 -1.34 -0.18 -7.32
CA LYS A 93 -2.46 -0.56 -8.20
C LYS A 93 -2.03 -1.53 -9.30
N GLU A 94 -0.97 -1.20 -10.04
CA GLU A 94 -0.46 -2.05 -11.13
C GLU A 94 -0.05 -3.44 -10.62
N THR A 95 0.57 -3.51 -9.43
CA THR A 95 0.96 -4.78 -8.82
C THR A 95 -0.26 -5.62 -8.45
N ILE A 96 -1.26 -5.03 -7.80
CA ILE A 96 -2.50 -5.73 -7.44
C ILE A 96 -3.16 -6.29 -8.71
N LEU A 97 -3.36 -5.46 -9.73
CA LEU A 97 -4.00 -5.88 -10.98
C LEU A 97 -3.23 -7.05 -11.60
N LYS A 98 -1.92 -6.90 -11.77
CA LYS A 98 -1.06 -7.93 -12.38
C LYS A 98 -1.14 -9.27 -11.65
N GLU A 99 -0.99 -9.28 -10.33
CA GLU A 99 -0.91 -10.54 -9.58
C GLU A 99 -2.29 -11.20 -9.41
N PHE A 100 -3.37 -10.43 -9.29
CA PHE A 100 -4.72 -10.97 -9.21
C PHE A 100 -5.25 -11.43 -10.58
N GLU A 101 -4.98 -10.70 -11.66
CA GLU A 101 -5.35 -11.13 -13.02
C GLU A 101 -4.59 -12.40 -13.42
N ALA A 102 -3.34 -12.56 -12.98
CA ALA A 102 -2.54 -13.76 -13.25
C ALA A 102 -3.13 -15.04 -12.65
N VAL A 103 -3.92 -14.94 -11.59
CA VAL A 103 -4.63 -16.08 -10.97
C VAL A 103 -6.10 -16.15 -11.35
N GLY A 104 -6.56 -15.32 -12.28
CA GLY A 104 -7.90 -15.42 -12.91
C GLY A 104 -8.95 -14.47 -12.32
N PHE A 105 -8.59 -13.50 -11.48
CA PHE A 105 -9.51 -12.43 -11.09
C PHE A 105 -9.65 -11.40 -12.21
N THR A 106 -10.77 -10.68 -12.19
CA THR A 106 -11.03 -9.59 -13.13
C THR A 106 -11.20 -8.28 -12.39
N PHE A 107 -10.67 -7.20 -12.97
CA PHE A 107 -10.81 -5.86 -12.43
C PHE A 107 -12.25 -5.35 -12.56
N LYS A 108 -12.76 -4.73 -11.49
CA LYS A 108 -14.03 -4.01 -11.48
C LYS A 108 -13.82 -2.63 -10.82
N ARG A 109 -14.13 -1.58 -11.56
CA ARG A 109 -14.08 -0.21 -11.03
C ARG A 109 -15.18 0.03 -10.01
N ASP A 110 -14.85 0.74 -8.94
CA ASP A 110 -15.84 1.32 -8.02
C ASP A 110 -16.29 2.69 -8.56
N PHE A 111 -17.49 2.75 -9.13
CA PHE A 111 -18.04 3.98 -9.69
C PHE A 111 -18.63 4.91 -8.63
N ASP A 112 -18.91 4.40 -7.43
CA ASP A 112 -19.49 5.17 -6.33
C ASP A 112 -18.40 5.77 -5.43
N PHE A 113 -17.14 5.38 -5.65
CA PHE A 113 -16.02 5.89 -4.87
C PHE A 113 -15.70 7.34 -5.21
N VAL A 114 -15.67 8.16 -4.17
CA VAL A 114 -15.21 9.55 -4.24
C VAL A 114 -13.88 9.65 -3.50
N PRO A 115 -12.78 9.99 -4.18
CA PRO A 115 -11.49 10.14 -3.54
C PRO A 115 -11.50 11.17 -2.41
N THR A 116 -10.78 10.86 -1.34
CA THR A 116 -10.54 11.76 -0.20
C THR A 116 -9.09 12.21 -0.17
N LYS A 117 -8.69 12.96 0.86
CA LYS A 117 -7.28 13.31 1.07
C LYS A 117 -6.42 12.10 1.45
N GLU A 118 -7.01 11.08 2.02
CA GLU A 118 -6.31 9.88 2.49
C GLU A 118 -6.51 8.71 1.54
N GLU A 119 -7.74 8.41 1.15
CA GLU A 119 -8.09 7.34 0.22
C GLU A 119 -8.15 7.88 -1.19
N VAL A 120 -7.23 7.47 -2.05
CA VAL A 120 -7.10 8.05 -3.40
C VAL A 120 -7.59 7.12 -4.52
N GLU A 121 -7.67 5.83 -4.26
CA GLU A 121 -8.12 4.83 -5.23
C GLU A 121 -8.91 3.74 -4.52
N ARG A 122 -10.01 3.27 -5.15
CA ARG A 122 -10.77 2.10 -4.70
C ARG A 122 -11.29 1.31 -5.90
N PHE A 123 -11.17 -0.01 -5.83
CA PHE A 123 -11.65 -0.91 -6.87
C PHE A 123 -11.85 -2.32 -6.30
N TYR A 124 -12.38 -3.21 -7.11
CA TYR A 124 -12.59 -4.60 -6.75
C TYR A 124 -11.84 -5.53 -7.70
N MET A 125 -11.32 -6.63 -7.15
CA MET A 125 -10.90 -7.79 -7.91
C MET A 125 -11.96 -8.87 -7.73
N VAL A 126 -12.49 -9.38 -8.85
CA VAL A 126 -13.63 -10.29 -8.89
C VAL A 126 -13.17 -11.67 -9.29
N GLY A 127 -13.35 -12.64 -8.41
CA GLY A 127 -13.12 -14.06 -8.65
C GLY A 127 -14.43 -14.82 -8.83
N TYR A 128 -14.38 -15.89 -9.62
CA TYR A 128 -15.52 -16.77 -9.88
C TYR A 128 -15.18 -18.19 -9.43
N SER A 129 -15.98 -18.76 -8.51
CA SER A 129 -15.82 -20.13 -8.08
C SER A 129 -16.21 -21.09 -9.22
N LYS A 130 -15.53 -22.25 -9.28
CA LYS A 130 -15.80 -23.31 -10.25
C LYS A 130 -16.73 -24.39 -9.71
N ILE A 131 -17.24 -24.22 -8.50
CA ILE A 131 -18.14 -25.20 -7.88
C ILE A 131 -19.46 -25.13 -8.62
N GLU A 132 -19.81 -26.24 -9.33
CA GLU A 132 -21.04 -26.37 -10.10
C GLU A 132 -22.27 -26.28 -9.18
N ASN A 133 -23.31 -25.58 -9.61
CA ASN A 133 -24.69 -25.49 -9.12
C ASN A 133 -25.13 -24.31 -8.25
N GLU A 134 -24.39 -23.25 -8.13
CA GLU A 134 -24.95 -22.02 -7.53
C GLU A 134 -24.78 -20.82 -8.48
N GLU A 135 -25.88 -20.18 -8.83
CA GLU A 135 -25.94 -19.08 -9.81
C GLU A 135 -25.20 -17.78 -9.38
N GLU A 136 -24.57 -17.75 -8.21
CA GLU A 136 -23.86 -16.57 -7.68
C GLU A 136 -22.55 -16.88 -6.97
N ASN A 137 -21.63 -17.59 -7.64
CA ASN A 137 -20.32 -17.89 -7.05
C ASN A 137 -19.28 -16.78 -7.33
N LYS A 138 -19.72 -15.53 -7.24
CA LYS A 138 -18.89 -14.36 -7.44
C LYS A 138 -18.38 -13.83 -6.11
N THR A 139 -17.08 -13.69 -5.98
CA THR A 139 -16.42 -13.07 -4.84
C THR A 139 -15.80 -11.74 -5.25
N GLU A 140 -16.05 -10.69 -4.50
CA GLU A 140 -15.44 -9.38 -4.71
C GLU A 140 -14.49 -9.08 -3.55
N ILE A 141 -13.23 -8.83 -3.87
CA ILE A 141 -12.22 -8.35 -2.92
C ILE A 141 -12.02 -6.87 -3.21
N GLN A 142 -12.33 -6.03 -2.22
CA GLN A 142 -12.14 -4.59 -2.32
C GLN A 142 -10.69 -4.24 -1.99
N PHE A 143 -10.13 -3.37 -2.80
CA PHE A 143 -8.84 -2.73 -2.55
C PHE A 143 -9.05 -1.23 -2.42
N THR A 144 -8.53 -0.67 -1.34
CA THR A 144 -8.46 0.79 -1.13
C THR A 144 -6.98 1.16 -1.00
N ILE A 145 -6.53 2.10 -1.83
CA ILE A 145 -5.14 2.58 -1.79
C ILE A 145 -5.14 3.97 -1.17
N LEU A 146 -4.31 4.14 -0.14
CA LEU A 146 -4.11 5.42 0.51
C LEU A 146 -3.10 6.28 -0.26
N ASN A 147 -3.07 7.55 0.05
CA ASN A 147 -2.23 8.55 -0.61
C ASN A 147 -0.71 8.29 -0.50
N ASP A 148 -0.28 7.47 0.44
CA ASP A 148 1.13 7.04 0.62
C ASP A 148 1.45 5.68 -0.04
N GLY A 149 0.46 5.07 -0.71
CA GLY A 149 0.57 3.75 -1.32
C GLY A 149 0.23 2.59 -0.38
N THR A 150 -0.19 2.85 0.85
CA THR A 150 -0.72 1.79 1.73
C THR A 150 -1.95 1.16 1.09
N VAL A 151 -2.00 -0.17 1.07
CA VAL A 151 -3.12 -0.94 0.54
C VAL A 151 -3.93 -1.52 1.69
N ILE A 152 -5.24 -1.29 1.65
CA ILE A 152 -6.22 -1.88 2.57
C ILE A 152 -7.09 -2.83 1.74
N THR A 153 -7.25 -4.05 2.23
CA THR A 153 -8.13 -5.05 1.60
C THR A 153 -9.32 -5.33 2.48
N ASP A 154 -10.48 -5.45 1.86
CA ASP A 154 -11.71 -5.89 2.49
C ASP A 154 -12.43 -6.90 1.61
N SER A 155 -13.00 -7.93 2.20
CA SER A 155 -13.74 -8.94 1.49
C SER A 155 -14.83 -9.54 2.35
N ASN A 156 -15.96 -9.86 1.72
CA ASN A 156 -16.97 -10.72 2.31
C ASN A 156 -16.49 -12.17 2.38
N TYR A 157 -17.40 -13.11 2.62
CA TYR A 157 -17.10 -14.54 2.56
C TYR A 157 -16.43 -14.91 1.23
N ILE A 158 -15.29 -15.59 1.30
CA ILE A 158 -14.56 -16.11 0.13
C ILE A 158 -14.65 -17.63 0.15
N PRO A 159 -15.21 -18.28 -0.90
CA PRO A 159 -15.16 -19.74 -1.06
C PRO A 159 -13.73 -20.28 -1.03
N GLU A 160 -13.53 -21.52 -0.60
CA GLU A 160 -12.19 -22.08 -0.36
C GLU A 160 -11.32 -22.12 -1.63
N ASP A 161 -11.91 -22.42 -2.79
CA ASP A 161 -11.20 -22.43 -4.08
C ASP A 161 -10.72 -21.03 -4.48
N ILE A 162 -11.54 -20.01 -4.29
CA ILE A 162 -11.19 -18.61 -4.55
C ILE A 162 -10.17 -18.11 -3.51
N HIS A 163 -10.32 -18.53 -2.23
CA HIS A 163 -9.40 -18.14 -1.16
C HIS A 163 -7.96 -18.57 -1.47
N LYS A 164 -7.76 -19.79 -2.00
CA LYS A 164 -6.43 -20.28 -2.39
C LYS A 164 -5.80 -19.42 -3.49
N LEU A 165 -6.59 -19.02 -4.48
CA LEU A 165 -6.12 -18.14 -5.56
C LEU A 165 -5.81 -16.73 -5.04
N ALA A 166 -6.65 -16.20 -4.15
CA ALA A 166 -6.40 -14.90 -3.53
C ALA A 166 -5.13 -14.91 -2.68
N ASP A 167 -4.91 -15.96 -1.89
CA ASP A 167 -3.69 -16.14 -1.09
C ASP A 167 -2.43 -16.22 -1.98
N GLU A 168 -2.50 -16.92 -3.12
CA GLU A 168 -1.40 -16.96 -4.09
C GLU A 168 -1.08 -15.56 -4.64
N ALA A 169 -2.10 -14.81 -5.05
CA ALA A 169 -1.92 -13.45 -5.55
C ALA A 169 -1.35 -12.51 -4.47
N MET A 170 -1.88 -12.58 -3.26
CA MET A 170 -1.39 -11.78 -2.12
C MET A 170 0.06 -12.10 -1.79
N LEU A 171 0.46 -13.37 -1.87
CA LEU A 171 1.85 -13.77 -1.65
C LEU A 171 2.79 -13.15 -2.68
N LYS A 172 2.45 -13.22 -3.96
CA LYS A 172 3.23 -12.63 -5.05
C LYS A 172 3.28 -11.10 -4.94
N MET A 173 2.18 -10.49 -4.52
CA MET A 173 2.10 -9.06 -4.25
C MET A 173 3.05 -8.65 -3.12
N ASP A 174 3.08 -9.39 -2.01
CA ASP A 174 4.01 -9.16 -0.90
C ASP A 174 5.47 -9.27 -1.33
N GLU A 175 5.79 -10.25 -2.18
CA GLU A 175 7.13 -10.40 -2.76
C GLU A 175 7.50 -9.21 -3.65
N ALA A 176 6.58 -8.75 -4.49
CA ALA A 176 6.78 -7.59 -5.38
C ALA A 176 6.97 -6.28 -4.60
N PHE A 177 6.30 -6.13 -3.46
CA PHE A 177 6.49 -4.99 -2.56
C PHE A 177 7.78 -5.08 -1.73
N GLY A 178 8.53 -6.19 -1.85
CA GLY A 178 9.75 -6.41 -1.08
C GLY A 178 9.49 -6.66 0.39
N ASN A 179 8.27 -6.96 0.75
CA ASN A 179 7.89 -7.40 2.09
C ASN A 179 8.47 -8.80 2.30
N LYS A 180 9.69 -8.86 2.86
CA LYS A 180 10.18 -10.13 3.39
C LYS A 180 9.18 -10.57 4.44
N ARG A 181 8.47 -11.68 4.19
CA ARG A 181 7.64 -12.32 5.22
C ARG A 181 8.50 -12.43 6.47
N ARG A 182 8.23 -11.58 7.45
CA ARG A 182 8.62 -11.91 8.82
C ARG A 182 7.66 -13.04 9.19
N GLU A 183 8.21 -14.19 9.55
CA GLU A 183 7.44 -15.23 10.24
C GLU A 183 6.59 -14.53 11.28
N GLY A 184 5.24 -14.58 11.12
CA GLY A 184 4.33 -13.94 12.05
C GLY A 184 3.64 -12.67 11.56
N ILE A 185 3.32 -12.51 10.27
CA ILE A 185 2.20 -11.63 9.90
C ILE A 185 0.94 -12.29 10.43
N GLU A 186 0.60 -11.92 11.65
CA GLU A 186 -0.70 -12.19 12.22
C GLU A 186 -1.69 -11.36 11.40
N ILE A 187 -2.37 -12.01 10.46
CA ILE A 187 -3.55 -11.41 9.83
C ILE A 187 -4.57 -11.31 10.96
N LYS A 188 -4.62 -10.17 11.63
CA LYS A 188 -5.68 -9.87 12.58
C LYS A 188 -6.94 -9.69 11.74
N ARG A 189 -7.63 -10.77 11.51
CA ARG A 189 -9.02 -10.71 11.05
C ARG A 189 -9.79 -9.99 12.14
N LYS A 190 -10.01 -8.70 11.96
CA LYS A 190 -10.96 -7.97 12.74
C LYS A 190 -12.31 -8.44 12.21
N GLU A 191 -12.91 -9.42 12.89
CA GLU A 191 -14.31 -9.73 12.66
C GLU A 191 -15.09 -8.46 12.98
N VAL A 192 -15.48 -7.72 11.95
CA VAL A 192 -16.40 -6.61 12.10
C VAL A 192 -17.77 -7.26 12.33
N PRO A 193 -18.36 -7.12 13.50
CA PRO A 193 -19.67 -7.72 13.75
C PRO A 193 -20.66 -7.14 12.75
N ILE A 194 -21.23 -8.01 11.91
CA ILE A 194 -22.24 -7.60 10.94
C ILE A 194 -23.47 -7.13 11.72
N LYS A 195 -23.87 -5.89 11.53
CA LYS A 195 -25.09 -5.33 12.11
C LYS A 195 -26.31 -5.94 11.42
N TYR A 196 -26.82 -7.04 11.95
CA TYR A 196 -28.14 -7.49 11.58
C TYR A 196 -29.14 -6.98 12.62
N GLN A 197 -30.00 -6.07 12.21
CA GLN A 197 -31.09 -5.58 13.05
C GLN A 197 -32.01 -6.75 13.45
N GLY A 198 -31.85 -7.26 14.66
CA GLY A 198 -32.84 -8.09 15.36
C GLY A 198 -33.11 -9.49 14.79
N LYS A 199 -32.27 -10.03 13.91
CA LYS A 199 -32.46 -11.42 13.43
C LYS A 199 -31.51 -12.38 14.16
N THR A 200 -32.07 -13.45 14.68
CA THR A 200 -31.36 -14.58 15.29
C THR A 200 -31.02 -15.58 14.19
N TYR A 201 -29.73 -15.94 14.08
CA TYR A 201 -29.30 -16.97 13.15
C TYR A 201 -29.09 -18.29 13.89
N CYS A 202 -29.65 -19.37 13.33
CA CYS A 202 -29.33 -20.73 13.74
C CYS A 202 -28.21 -21.27 12.86
N SER A 203 -27.29 -22.06 13.43
CA SER A 203 -26.32 -22.81 12.63
C SER A 203 -27.05 -23.87 11.81
N ALA A 204 -26.39 -24.39 10.78
CA ALA A 204 -26.90 -25.51 9.96
C ALA A 204 -27.37 -26.73 10.77
N ASN A 205 -26.91 -26.86 12.01
CA ASN A 205 -27.28 -27.92 12.97
C ASN A 205 -28.39 -27.49 13.95
N GLY A 206 -29.10 -26.38 13.71
CA GLY A 206 -30.19 -25.92 14.55
C GLY A 206 -29.80 -25.33 15.93
N GLN A 207 -28.51 -25.21 16.22
CA GLN A 207 -28.04 -24.60 17.46
C GLN A 207 -28.00 -23.08 17.32
N LEU A 208 -28.59 -22.36 18.30
CA LEU A 208 -28.51 -20.92 18.44
C LEU A 208 -27.04 -20.52 18.66
N LYS A 209 -26.44 -19.90 17.65
CA LYS A 209 -25.16 -19.21 17.83
C LYS A 209 -25.46 -17.76 18.13
N SER A 210 -25.26 -17.39 19.36
CA SER A 210 -25.22 -16.04 19.96
C SER A 210 -25.93 -14.91 19.20
N THR A 211 -26.83 -14.24 19.87
CA THR A 211 -27.43 -12.97 19.45
C THR A 211 -26.36 -11.90 19.51
N ILE A 212 -25.90 -11.40 18.37
CA ILE A 212 -25.02 -10.24 18.32
C ILE A 212 -25.91 -9.00 18.47
N LYS A 213 -25.95 -8.44 19.66
CA LYS A 213 -26.50 -7.10 19.89
C LYS A 213 -25.42 -6.08 19.58
N ILE A 214 -25.68 -5.21 18.65
CA ILE A 214 -24.86 -4.06 18.38
C ILE A 214 -25.60 -2.84 18.88
N SER A 215 -25.01 -2.21 19.86
CA SER A 215 -25.40 -0.88 20.34
C SER A 215 -24.85 0.20 19.41
#